data_cebc866092b9550796afff1e7252cc99
#
_entry.id   cebc866092b9550796afff1e7252cc99
#
_cell.length_a   1.000
_cell.length_b   1.000
_cell.length_c   1.000
_cell.angle_alpha   90.00
_cell.angle_beta   90.00
_cell.angle_gamma   90.00
#
_symmetry.space_group_name_H-M   'P 1'
#
loop_
_entity.id
_entity.type
_entity.pdbx_description
1 polymer ?
#
loop_
_entity_poly.entity_id
_entity_poly.type
_entity_poly.pdbx_seq_one_letter_code
_entity_poly.pdbx_strand_id
1 'polypeptide(L)'
;FINQKCYEALTKNAKIFDGKALFDNSHNNLFAGAEPSIASFNEMIVAMAKQKDINDKDVLNIKPRFVLAPVALGMTIRQILESTADPDGANSGVTNPMRGAFRLISDAQLDIANPKGYYAIADPNDVDTIEVTYLNGKRTPTLESRVSWDTLGIEYRMYHDFGINIIDWRGMSYNPGK
;
A
#
# COMPACT_ATOMS: atom_id res chain seq x y z
N PHE A 1 13.67 6.85 -5.07
CA PHE A 1 14.22 6.71 -3.70
C PHE A 1 13.12 6.83 -2.62
N ILE A 2 12.32 7.93 -2.56
CA ILE A 2 11.24 8.10 -1.56
C ILE A 2 10.21 6.99 -1.67
N ASN A 3 9.70 6.71 -2.88
CA ASN A 3 8.74 5.62 -3.09
C ASN A 3 9.27 4.27 -2.60
N GLN A 4 10.55 3.96 -2.87
CA GLN A 4 11.20 2.75 -2.38
C GLN A 4 11.17 2.69 -0.84
N LYS A 5 11.43 3.81 -0.17
CA LYS A 5 11.38 3.87 1.29
C LYS A 5 9.95 3.73 1.85
N CYS A 6 8.94 4.22 1.14
CA CYS A 6 7.54 3.97 1.50
C CYS A 6 7.20 2.48 1.38
N TYR A 7 7.60 1.82 0.29
CA TYR A 7 7.42 0.37 0.15
C TYR A 7 8.19 -0.43 1.20
N GLU A 8 9.43 -0.02 1.53
CA GLU A 8 10.17 -0.65 2.63
C GLU A 8 9.44 -0.52 3.97
N ALA A 9 8.85 0.64 4.29
CA ALA A 9 8.09 0.84 5.51
C ALA A 9 6.84 -0.07 5.56
N LEU A 10 6.14 -0.20 4.43
CA LEU A 10 4.98 -1.07 4.29
C LEU A 10 5.34 -2.56 4.43
N THR A 11 6.38 -3.01 3.72
CA THR A 11 6.75 -4.44 3.62
C THR A 11 7.49 -4.96 4.84
N LYS A 12 8.21 -4.11 5.58
CA LYS A 12 8.88 -4.48 6.83
C LYS A 12 7.93 -4.85 7.96
N ASN A 13 6.66 -4.48 7.82
CA ASN A 13 5.65 -4.72 8.85
C ASN A 13 6.13 -4.31 10.26
N ALA A 14 6.74 -3.12 10.35
CA ALA A 14 7.33 -2.63 11.58
C ALA A 14 6.27 -2.36 12.66
N LYS A 15 6.71 -2.35 13.91
CA LYS A 15 5.85 -1.94 15.02
C LYS A 15 5.48 -0.46 14.89
N ILE A 16 4.22 -0.17 15.12
CA ILE A 16 3.65 1.16 15.08
C ILE A 16 3.43 1.70 16.52
N PHE A 17 2.74 2.81 16.64
CA PHE A 17 2.57 3.56 17.91
C PHE A 17 1.91 2.75 19.05
N ASP A 18 1.13 1.72 18.74
CA ASP A 18 0.50 0.83 19.73
C ASP A 18 1.39 -0.35 20.16
N GLY A 19 2.62 -0.43 19.64
CA GLY A 19 3.61 -1.47 19.92
C GLY A 19 3.40 -2.78 19.17
N LYS A 20 2.36 -2.88 18.34
CA LYS A 20 2.07 -4.03 17.48
C LYS A 20 2.61 -3.80 16.06
N ALA A 21 2.70 -4.88 15.28
CA ALA A 21 3.04 -4.77 13.88
C ALA A 21 1.92 -4.05 13.10
N LEU A 22 2.28 -3.35 12.02
CA LEU A 22 1.32 -2.66 11.15
C LEU A 22 0.19 -3.60 10.69
N PHE A 23 0.55 -4.76 10.17
CA PHE A 23 -0.39 -5.84 9.83
C PHE A 23 -0.34 -6.89 10.93
N ASP A 24 -1.39 -6.97 11.70
CA ASP A 24 -1.54 -7.86 12.83
C ASP A 24 -2.99 -8.38 12.92
N ASN A 25 -3.16 -9.58 13.42
CA ASN A 25 -4.50 -10.17 13.59
C ASN A 25 -5.39 -9.35 14.52
N SER A 26 -4.81 -8.68 15.52
CA SER A 26 -5.57 -7.82 16.44
C SER A 26 -6.06 -6.53 15.80
N HIS A 27 -5.48 -6.12 14.68
CA HIS A 27 -5.93 -5.00 13.86
C HIS A 27 -7.00 -5.39 12.84
N ASN A 28 -7.30 -6.69 12.69
CA ASN A 28 -8.20 -7.21 11.65
C ASN A 28 -7.83 -6.75 10.22
N ASN A 29 -6.54 -6.54 9.97
CA ASN A 29 -6.00 -6.07 8.70
C ASN A 29 -4.98 -7.02 8.07
N LEU A 30 -4.72 -8.17 8.72
CA LEU A 30 -3.90 -9.27 8.21
C LEU A 30 -4.78 -10.48 7.89
N PHE A 31 -4.67 -11.00 6.67
CA PHE A 31 -5.46 -12.14 6.19
C PHE A 31 -4.64 -13.43 6.17
N ALA A 32 -5.33 -14.57 6.13
CA ALA A 32 -4.71 -15.91 6.22
C ALA A 32 -3.89 -16.32 4.98
N GLY A 33 -3.91 -15.53 3.91
CA GLY A 33 -3.27 -15.83 2.64
C GLY A 33 -4.22 -16.56 1.68
N ALA A 34 -4.56 -15.87 0.59
CA ALA A 34 -5.36 -16.40 -0.50
C ALA A 34 -4.88 -15.81 -1.83
N GLU A 35 -5.09 -16.53 -2.92
CA GLU A 35 -4.91 -15.96 -4.25
C GLU A 35 -5.89 -14.81 -4.47
N PRO A 36 -5.51 -13.81 -5.30
CA PRO A 36 -6.42 -12.73 -5.67
C PRO A 36 -7.70 -13.30 -6.31
N SER A 37 -8.84 -12.98 -5.73
CA SER A 37 -10.16 -13.42 -6.18
C SER A 37 -11.23 -12.41 -5.76
N ILE A 38 -12.42 -12.49 -6.34
CA ILE A 38 -13.55 -11.65 -5.92
C ILE A 38 -13.85 -11.85 -4.42
N ALA A 39 -13.77 -13.09 -3.94
CA ALA A 39 -14.01 -13.43 -2.54
C ALA A 39 -12.97 -12.80 -1.61
N SER A 40 -11.66 -12.93 -1.94
CA SER A 40 -10.58 -12.37 -1.11
C SER A 40 -10.62 -10.84 -1.05
N PHE A 41 -10.94 -10.17 -2.15
CA PHE A 41 -11.12 -8.71 -2.14
C PHE A 41 -12.36 -8.29 -1.34
N ASN A 42 -13.46 -9.04 -1.42
CA ASN A 42 -14.65 -8.76 -0.62
C ASN A 42 -14.37 -8.88 0.89
N GLU A 43 -13.60 -9.89 1.30
CA GLU A 43 -13.16 -10.01 2.71
C GLU A 43 -12.37 -8.79 3.17
N MET A 44 -11.44 -8.29 2.35
CA MET A 44 -10.67 -7.10 2.65
C MET A 44 -11.55 -5.84 2.74
N ILE A 45 -12.52 -5.68 1.84
CA ILE A 45 -13.50 -4.57 1.89
C ILE A 45 -14.30 -4.62 3.19
N VAL A 46 -14.84 -5.79 3.53
CA VAL A 46 -15.68 -5.96 4.72
C VAL A 46 -14.89 -5.71 6.00
N ALA A 47 -13.66 -6.23 6.09
CA ALA A 47 -12.80 -6.02 7.25
C ALA A 47 -12.45 -4.54 7.43
N MET A 48 -12.09 -3.85 6.35
CA MET A 48 -11.76 -2.43 6.38
C MET A 48 -12.99 -1.57 6.73
N ALA A 49 -14.15 -1.89 6.16
CA ALA A 49 -15.39 -1.17 6.48
C ALA A 49 -15.83 -1.33 7.94
N LYS A 50 -15.51 -2.48 8.56
CA LYS A 50 -15.81 -2.79 9.96
C LYS A 50 -14.77 -2.24 10.96
N GLN A 51 -13.72 -1.58 10.49
CA GLN A 51 -12.77 -0.94 11.40
C GLN A 51 -13.48 0.06 12.31
N LYS A 52 -13.05 0.08 13.55
CA LYS A 52 -13.65 0.91 14.59
C LYS A 52 -12.74 2.08 14.93
N ASP A 53 -13.34 3.07 15.57
CA ASP A 53 -12.63 4.21 16.12
C ASP A 53 -11.74 3.77 17.32
N ILE A 54 -11.00 4.71 17.88
CA ILE A 54 -10.08 4.47 19.01
C ILE A 54 -10.83 4.01 20.28
N ASN A 55 -12.13 4.26 20.40
CA ASN A 55 -12.97 3.90 21.53
C ASN A 55 -13.73 2.60 21.34
N ASP A 56 -13.54 1.91 20.22
CA ASP A 56 -14.23 0.69 19.82
C ASP A 56 -15.77 0.80 19.73
N LYS A 57 -16.31 2.02 19.61
CA LYS A 57 -17.74 2.27 19.58
C LYS A 57 -18.29 2.43 18.19
N ASP A 58 -17.67 3.31 17.40
CA ASP A 58 -18.18 3.69 16.10
C ASP A 58 -17.46 2.95 14.97
N VAL A 59 -18.24 2.50 13.99
CA VAL A 59 -17.72 1.86 12.78
C VAL A 59 -17.36 2.94 11.77
N LEU A 60 -16.13 2.94 11.29
CA LEU A 60 -15.59 4.00 10.43
C LEU A 60 -16.03 3.90 8.97
N ASN A 61 -16.52 2.73 8.54
CA ASN A 61 -16.96 2.47 7.16
C ASN A 61 -15.92 2.89 6.10
N ILE A 62 -14.65 2.63 6.38
CA ILE A 62 -13.53 2.94 5.48
C ILE A 62 -13.63 2.04 4.25
N LYS A 63 -13.47 2.61 3.06
CA LYS A 63 -13.51 1.87 1.80
C LYS A 63 -12.12 1.86 1.16
N PRO A 64 -11.61 0.69 0.78
CA PRO A 64 -10.37 0.63 0.02
C PRO A 64 -10.58 1.22 -1.38
N ARG A 65 -9.60 1.96 -1.87
CA ARG A 65 -9.62 2.59 -3.19
C ARG A 65 -8.51 2.08 -4.10
N PHE A 66 -7.39 1.69 -3.51
CA PHE A 66 -6.22 1.24 -4.23
C PHE A 66 -5.89 -0.21 -3.87
N VAL A 67 -5.43 -0.96 -4.86
CA VAL A 67 -4.77 -2.25 -4.64
C VAL A 67 -3.32 -2.08 -5.05
N LEU A 68 -2.39 -2.31 -4.10
CA LEU A 68 -0.97 -2.41 -4.38
C LEU A 68 -0.62 -3.90 -4.55
N ALA A 69 0.05 -4.23 -5.64
CA ALA A 69 0.41 -5.60 -5.93
C ALA A 69 1.78 -5.68 -6.62
N PRO A 70 2.49 -6.80 -6.48
CA PRO A 70 3.67 -7.09 -7.27
C PRO A 70 3.32 -7.19 -8.75
N VAL A 71 4.31 -7.00 -9.62
CA VAL A 71 4.12 -7.08 -11.06
C VAL A 71 3.67 -8.48 -11.47
N ALA A 72 4.15 -9.50 -10.76
CA ALA A 72 3.76 -10.89 -10.98
C ALA A 72 2.24 -11.13 -10.91
N LEU A 73 1.54 -10.44 -9.99
CA LEU A 73 0.09 -10.54 -9.83
C LEU A 73 -0.70 -9.50 -10.65
N GLY A 74 -0.01 -8.54 -11.27
CA GLY A 74 -0.65 -7.40 -11.92
C GLY A 74 -1.68 -7.78 -12.99
N MET A 75 -1.39 -8.79 -13.82
CA MET A 75 -2.32 -9.26 -14.86
C MET A 75 -3.55 -9.95 -14.29
N THR A 76 -3.36 -10.81 -13.29
CA THR A 76 -4.46 -11.53 -12.64
C THR A 76 -5.42 -10.55 -11.95
N ILE A 77 -4.88 -9.60 -11.18
CA ILE A 77 -5.70 -8.59 -10.50
C ILE A 77 -6.39 -7.68 -11.51
N ARG A 78 -5.70 -7.28 -12.59
CA ARG A 78 -6.31 -6.48 -13.67
C ARG A 78 -7.48 -7.21 -14.31
N GLN A 79 -7.32 -8.52 -14.58
CA GLN A 79 -8.41 -9.33 -15.12
C GLN A 79 -9.63 -9.33 -14.19
N ILE A 80 -9.43 -9.45 -12.87
CA ILE A 80 -10.51 -9.41 -11.89
C ILE A 80 -11.18 -8.02 -11.88
N LEU A 81 -10.42 -6.93 -11.97
CA LEU A 81 -10.96 -5.58 -11.85
C LEU A 81 -11.57 -5.02 -13.15
N GLU A 82 -11.20 -5.53 -14.32
CA GLU A 82 -11.63 -5.01 -15.62
C GLU A 82 -12.63 -5.94 -16.34
N SER A 83 -12.67 -7.23 -15.98
CA SER A 83 -13.59 -8.19 -16.59
C SER A 83 -15.05 -7.77 -16.42
N THR A 84 -15.83 -7.92 -17.48
CA THR A 84 -17.29 -7.66 -17.45
C THR A 84 -18.06 -8.81 -16.80
N ALA A 85 -17.63 -10.04 -17.07
CA ALA A 85 -18.18 -11.26 -16.46
C ALA A 85 -17.30 -11.68 -15.28
N ASP A 86 -17.89 -12.41 -14.34
CA ASP A 86 -17.19 -12.97 -13.20
C ASP A 86 -16.10 -13.95 -13.68
N PRO A 87 -14.80 -13.67 -13.44
CA PRO A 87 -13.71 -14.53 -13.88
C PRO A 87 -13.64 -15.86 -13.10
N ASP A 88 -14.19 -15.89 -11.87
CA ASP A 88 -14.17 -17.07 -11.00
C ASP A 88 -15.43 -17.96 -11.20
N GLY A 89 -16.44 -17.44 -11.91
CA GLY A 89 -17.71 -18.12 -12.10
C GLY A 89 -17.70 -19.13 -13.25
N ALA A 90 -18.27 -20.32 -13.01
CA ALA A 90 -18.48 -21.33 -14.04
C ALA A 90 -19.54 -20.91 -15.10
N ASN A 91 -20.30 -19.84 -14.86
CA ASN A 91 -21.37 -19.32 -15.69
C ASN A 91 -21.00 -17.98 -16.32
N SER A 92 -20.86 -17.93 -17.63
CA SER A 92 -20.49 -16.76 -18.42
C SER A 92 -21.52 -15.61 -18.45
N GLY A 93 -22.55 -15.64 -17.61
CA GLY A 93 -23.63 -14.64 -17.58
C GLY A 93 -23.68 -13.78 -16.30
N VAL A 94 -22.82 -14.05 -15.32
CA VAL A 94 -22.82 -13.30 -14.06
C VAL A 94 -21.94 -12.04 -14.19
N THR A 95 -22.51 -10.90 -13.85
CA THR A 95 -21.77 -9.62 -13.87
C THR A 95 -20.72 -9.60 -12.75
N ASN A 96 -19.52 -9.16 -13.07
CA ASN A 96 -18.43 -9.01 -12.10
C ASN A 96 -18.71 -7.82 -11.16
N PRO A 97 -18.92 -8.04 -9.84
CA PRO A 97 -19.19 -6.96 -8.90
C PRO A 97 -17.94 -6.14 -8.56
N MET A 98 -16.72 -6.66 -8.82
CA MET A 98 -15.46 -5.97 -8.53
C MET A 98 -14.98 -5.07 -9.68
N ARG A 99 -15.73 -5.03 -10.79
CA ARG A 99 -15.34 -4.19 -11.93
C ARG A 99 -15.24 -2.72 -11.55
N GLY A 100 -14.02 -2.16 -11.67
CA GLY A 100 -13.76 -0.77 -11.34
C GLY A 100 -13.81 -0.42 -9.84
N ALA A 101 -13.88 -1.42 -8.95
CA ALA A 101 -13.94 -1.20 -7.51
C ALA A 101 -12.64 -0.57 -6.96
N PHE A 102 -11.49 -0.92 -7.55
CA PHE A 102 -10.17 -0.47 -7.12
C PHE A 102 -9.35 0.07 -8.28
N ARG A 103 -8.41 0.93 -7.94
CA ARG A 103 -7.31 1.30 -8.83
C ARG A 103 -6.09 0.43 -8.52
N LEU A 104 -5.66 -0.36 -9.49
CA LEU A 104 -4.45 -1.17 -9.37
C LEU A 104 -3.20 -0.31 -9.52
N ILE A 105 -2.25 -0.50 -8.61
CA ILE A 105 -0.88 0.02 -8.67
C ILE A 105 0.05 -1.18 -8.57
N SER A 106 0.78 -1.48 -9.64
CA SER A 106 1.78 -2.56 -9.65
C SER A 106 3.17 -1.97 -9.59
N ASP A 107 4.01 -2.51 -8.70
CA ASP A 107 5.40 -2.08 -8.56
C ASP A 107 6.31 -3.28 -8.30
N ALA A 108 7.46 -3.31 -9.01
CA ALA A 108 8.46 -4.36 -8.88
C ALA A 108 9.15 -4.40 -7.50
N GLN A 109 9.09 -3.33 -6.72
CA GLN A 109 9.60 -3.33 -5.34
C GLN A 109 8.82 -4.31 -4.45
N LEU A 110 7.55 -4.53 -4.74
CA LEU A 110 6.72 -5.49 -4.01
C LEU A 110 7.08 -6.95 -4.36
N ASP A 111 7.54 -7.22 -5.59
CA ASP A 111 8.02 -8.55 -5.98
C ASP A 111 9.23 -9.00 -5.16
N ILE A 112 10.09 -8.06 -4.77
CA ILE A 112 11.27 -8.34 -3.94
C ILE A 112 10.87 -8.79 -2.52
N ALA A 113 9.82 -8.17 -1.97
CA ALA A 113 9.36 -8.47 -0.62
C ALA A 113 8.50 -9.73 -0.55
N ASN A 114 7.47 -9.80 -1.37
CA ASN A 114 6.60 -10.97 -1.50
C ASN A 114 5.87 -10.95 -2.85
N PRO A 115 6.26 -11.82 -3.81
CA PRO A 115 5.66 -11.83 -5.16
C PRO A 115 4.20 -12.31 -5.18
N LYS A 116 3.67 -12.82 -4.08
CA LYS A 116 2.30 -13.32 -3.95
C LYS A 116 1.40 -12.41 -3.11
N GLY A 117 1.98 -11.54 -2.30
CA GLY A 117 1.24 -10.67 -1.38
C GLY A 117 0.63 -9.46 -2.09
N TYR A 118 -0.52 -9.02 -1.63
CA TYR A 118 -1.18 -7.81 -2.13
C TYR A 118 -1.84 -7.05 -0.98
N TYR A 119 -2.00 -5.75 -1.21
CA TYR A 119 -2.50 -4.81 -0.21
C TYR A 119 -3.71 -4.08 -0.74
N ALA A 120 -4.72 -3.85 0.09
CA ALA A 120 -5.78 -2.92 -0.18
C ALA A 120 -5.62 -1.69 0.71
N ILE A 121 -5.71 -0.51 0.11
CA ILE A 121 -5.43 0.77 0.78
C ILE A 121 -6.58 1.74 0.51
N ALA A 122 -6.99 2.46 1.55
CA ALA A 122 -7.99 3.52 1.47
C ALA A 122 -7.44 4.75 0.71
N ASP A 123 -8.34 5.67 0.37
CA ASP A 123 -7.93 6.97 -0.19
C ASP A 123 -7.21 7.77 0.91
N PRO A 124 -6.04 8.38 0.62
CA PRO A 124 -5.35 9.24 1.58
C PRO A 124 -6.16 10.46 2.05
N ASN A 125 -7.22 10.83 1.32
CA ASN A 125 -8.12 11.89 1.74
C ASN A 125 -9.13 11.42 2.81
N ASP A 126 -9.37 10.11 2.90
CA ASP A 126 -10.28 9.54 3.88
C ASP A 126 -9.55 9.11 5.16
N VAL A 127 -8.35 8.53 5.02
CA VAL A 127 -7.53 8.06 6.13
C VAL A 127 -6.06 8.25 5.83
N ASP A 128 -5.36 9.00 6.68
CA ASP A 128 -3.91 9.17 6.63
C ASP A 128 -3.20 7.87 7.04
N THR A 129 -2.58 7.19 6.10
CA THR A 129 -1.94 5.88 6.34
C THR A 129 -0.42 6.00 6.51
N ILE A 130 0.26 6.49 5.48
CA ILE A 130 1.71 6.69 5.47
C ILE A 130 1.99 8.16 5.17
N GLU A 131 2.72 8.80 6.08
CA GLU A 131 3.14 10.19 5.91
C GLU A 131 4.59 10.28 5.46
N VAL A 132 4.85 11.20 4.55
CA VAL A 132 6.20 11.61 4.17
C VAL A 132 6.41 13.04 4.62
N THR A 133 7.29 13.25 5.59
CA THR A 133 7.65 14.56 6.12
C THR A 133 8.95 15.06 5.52
N TYR A 134 9.06 16.35 5.30
CA TYR A 134 10.24 16.99 4.72
C TYR A 134 10.78 18.06 5.65
N LEU A 135 12.09 18.05 5.88
CA LEU A 135 12.73 19.07 6.70
C LEU A 135 12.51 20.47 6.10
N ASN A 136 11.96 21.37 6.92
CA ASN A 136 11.56 22.73 6.53
C ASN A 136 10.61 22.78 5.31
N GLY A 137 9.82 21.73 5.07
CA GLY A 137 8.89 21.65 3.94
C GLY A 137 9.56 21.50 2.57
N LYS A 138 10.88 21.28 2.50
CA LYS A 138 11.64 21.22 1.26
C LYS A 138 11.49 19.86 0.58
N ARG A 139 10.61 19.78 -0.40
CA ARG A 139 10.27 18.54 -1.13
C ARG A 139 11.29 18.13 -2.21
N THR A 140 12.19 19.04 -2.59
CA THR A 140 13.20 18.80 -3.62
C THR A 140 14.58 18.64 -3.01
N PRO A 141 15.44 17.76 -3.57
CA PRO A 141 16.82 17.66 -3.14
C PRO A 141 17.56 18.99 -3.28
N THR A 142 18.52 19.22 -2.38
CA THR A 142 19.47 20.33 -2.48
C THR A 142 20.67 19.88 -3.27
N LEU A 143 21.01 20.59 -4.33
CA LEU A 143 22.22 20.42 -5.09
C LEU A 143 23.18 21.56 -4.74
N GLU A 144 24.38 21.24 -4.33
CA GLU A 144 25.45 22.21 -4.10
C GLU A 144 26.67 21.86 -4.96
N SER A 145 27.40 22.88 -5.36
CA SER A 145 28.65 22.73 -6.10
C SER A 145 29.76 23.54 -5.48
N ARG A 146 30.99 23.04 -5.56
CA ARG A 146 32.19 23.78 -5.19
C ARG A 146 33.31 23.49 -6.16
N VAL A 147 34.23 24.42 -6.29
CA VAL A 147 35.50 24.20 -6.97
C VAL A 147 36.38 23.40 -6.03
N SER A 148 36.95 22.29 -6.52
CA SER A 148 37.87 21.46 -5.74
C SER A 148 39.24 22.11 -5.67
N TRP A 149 39.88 22.06 -4.49
CA TRP A 149 41.27 22.51 -4.30
C TRP A 149 42.28 21.43 -4.64
N ASP A 150 41.91 20.17 -4.48
CA ASP A 150 42.81 19.03 -4.65
C ASP A 150 42.85 18.53 -6.11
N THR A 151 41.81 18.80 -6.87
CA THR A 151 41.69 18.42 -8.29
C THR A 151 41.17 19.58 -9.11
N LEU A 152 41.65 19.76 -10.34
CA LEU A 152 41.10 20.72 -11.28
C LEU A 152 39.71 20.25 -11.72
N GLY A 153 38.67 20.75 -11.04
CA GLY A 153 37.27 20.36 -11.33
C GLY A 153 36.24 20.97 -10.41
N ILE A 154 34.99 20.66 -10.68
CA ILE A 154 33.84 21.08 -9.85
C ILE A 154 33.30 19.81 -9.19
N GLU A 155 33.15 19.85 -7.87
CA GLU A 155 32.51 18.82 -7.08
C GLU A 155 31.04 19.18 -6.87
N TYR A 156 30.17 18.18 -6.98
CA TYR A 156 28.74 18.31 -6.71
C TYR A 156 28.35 17.41 -5.54
N ARG A 157 27.53 17.93 -4.64
CA ARG A 157 26.83 17.09 -3.65
C ARG A 157 25.35 17.31 -3.70
N MET A 158 24.59 16.23 -3.50
CA MET A 158 23.15 16.27 -3.40
C MET A 158 22.73 15.64 -2.07
N TYR A 159 21.83 16.29 -1.37
CA TYR A 159 21.20 15.75 -0.16
C TYR A 159 19.71 16.07 -0.11
N HIS A 160 18.97 15.20 0.58
CA HIS A 160 17.53 15.34 0.74
C HIS A 160 17.13 14.76 2.10
N ASP A 161 16.57 15.61 2.96
CA ASP A 161 16.16 15.27 4.30
C ASP A 161 14.65 15.04 4.33
N PHE A 162 14.25 13.79 4.59
CA PHE A 162 12.85 13.41 4.71
C PHE A 162 12.69 12.29 5.74
N GLY A 163 11.50 12.19 6.32
CA GLY A 163 11.08 11.09 7.20
C GLY A 163 9.87 10.38 6.62
N ILE A 164 9.72 9.10 6.91
CA ILE A 164 8.54 8.31 6.58
C ILE A 164 8.03 7.69 7.85
N ASN A 165 6.75 7.87 8.13
CA ASN A 165 6.09 7.29 9.29
C ASN A 165 4.73 6.69 8.90
N ILE A 166 4.32 5.67 9.65
CA ILE A 166 2.99 5.06 9.53
C ILE A 166 2.13 5.70 10.61
N ILE A 167 1.02 6.33 10.19
CA ILE A 167 0.11 7.05 11.08
C ILE A 167 -1.01 6.14 11.54
N ASP A 168 -1.74 5.53 10.60
CA ASP A 168 -2.88 4.69 10.94
C ASP A 168 -2.87 3.37 10.14
N TRP A 169 -3.21 2.28 10.80
CA TRP A 169 -3.32 0.95 10.22
C TRP A 169 -4.73 0.66 9.64
N ARG A 170 -5.75 1.44 10.05
CA ARG A 170 -7.16 1.17 9.71
C ARG A 170 -7.45 1.29 8.23
N GLY A 171 -6.71 2.16 7.56
CA GLY A 171 -6.83 2.35 6.11
C GLY A 171 -6.01 1.39 5.26
N MET A 172 -5.41 0.36 5.85
CA MET A 172 -4.56 -0.60 5.14
C MET A 172 -4.89 -2.03 5.53
N SER A 173 -4.92 -2.93 4.56
CA SER A 173 -5.04 -4.37 4.77
C SER A 173 -4.09 -5.15 3.88
N TYR A 174 -3.62 -6.29 4.37
CA TYR A 174 -2.61 -7.12 3.73
C TYR A 174 -3.05 -8.57 3.63
N ASN A 175 -2.94 -9.12 2.43
CA ASN A 175 -3.09 -10.54 2.18
C ASN A 175 -1.73 -11.07 1.70
N PRO A 176 -1.09 -12.02 2.43
CA PRO A 176 0.23 -12.54 2.06
C PRO A 176 0.23 -13.42 0.80
N GLY A 177 -0.93 -13.71 0.22
CA GLY A 177 -1.08 -14.62 -0.91
C GLY A 177 -0.88 -16.09 -0.52
N LYS A 178 -0.95 -16.98 -1.50
CA LYS A 178 -0.80 -18.43 -1.29
C LYS A 178 0.15 -19.05 -2.30
#